data_d955360a906c410ef84c3e0ee5d09e87
#
_entry.id   d955360a906c410ef84c3e0ee5d09e87
#
_cell.length_a   1.000
_cell.length_b   1.000
_cell.length_c   1.000
_cell.angle_alpha   90.00
_cell.angle_beta   90.00
_cell.angle_gamma   90.00
#
_symmetry.space_group_name_H-M   'P 1'
#
loop_
_entity.id
_entity.type
_entity.pdbx_description
1 polymer ?
#
loop_
_entity_poly.entity_id
_entity_poly.type
_entity_poly.pdbx_seq_one_letter_code
_entity_poly.pdbx_strand_id
1 'polypeptide(L)'
;MIARMRKLLAVLLVGLVGLGLVWFLAGRAAGPTITLASPTSVIGQKTPLTFDVYAPDGALSDLSVRLEQGGQAAALGTLAAPQALKLTRAADRVSVAGEIGRQVAPGLKTGTATLVVEATRPVLFGLRRTTSILRKDLQVRLTPPTLAVLSQFHFINQGGAEVVVYQVNPADVPSGVRVGEREFPGLPASGAGIPNAPPGLRVAFFPFVFNESPATPVSLWARDEAGNQARASVDSKVTPKQFRKSTIPLDDAFLQKVVPSILQNTPDLKVTD
;
A
#
# COMPACT_ATOMS: atom_id res chain seq x y z
N MET A 1 -19.95 -55.99 -45.87
CA MET A 1 -20.53 -55.45 -44.64
C MET A 1 -19.49 -55.31 -43.54
N ILE A 2 -18.70 -56.31 -43.23
CA ILE A 2 -17.68 -56.32 -42.12
C ILE A 2 -16.58 -55.26 -42.29
N ALA A 3 -16.08 -55.00 -43.51
CA ALA A 3 -15.03 -54.00 -43.75
C ALA A 3 -15.50 -52.54 -43.50
N ARG A 4 -16.77 -52.20 -43.82
CA ARG A 4 -17.38 -50.90 -43.50
C ARG A 4 -17.56 -50.72 -41.98
N MET A 5 -17.98 -51.75 -41.30
CA MET A 5 -18.15 -51.75 -39.85
C MET A 5 -16.81 -51.57 -39.10
N ARG A 6 -15.72 -52.24 -39.57
CA ARG A 6 -14.36 -52.03 -39.04
C ARG A 6 -13.85 -50.59 -39.23
N LYS A 7 -14.11 -49.96 -40.39
CA LYS A 7 -13.76 -48.55 -40.66
C LYS A 7 -14.54 -47.59 -39.75
N LEU A 8 -15.84 -47.86 -39.54
CA LEU A 8 -16.67 -47.08 -38.62
C LEU A 8 -16.19 -47.19 -37.17
N LEU A 9 -15.86 -48.40 -36.72
CA LEU A 9 -15.31 -48.63 -35.39
C LEU A 9 -13.93 -47.97 -35.17
N ALA A 10 -13.05 -47.97 -36.18
CA ALA A 10 -11.77 -47.27 -36.13
C ALA A 10 -11.93 -45.77 -36.03
N VAL A 11 -12.85 -45.16 -36.81
CA VAL A 11 -13.16 -43.72 -36.74
C VAL A 11 -13.73 -43.34 -35.39
N LEU A 12 -14.61 -44.19 -34.81
CA LEU A 12 -15.21 -43.96 -33.51
C LEU A 12 -14.15 -44.06 -32.39
N LEU A 13 -13.23 -45.01 -32.49
CA LEU A 13 -12.10 -45.15 -31.53
C LEU A 13 -11.16 -43.96 -31.61
N VAL A 14 -10.79 -43.48 -32.79
CA VAL A 14 -9.96 -42.31 -33.00
C VAL A 14 -10.67 -41.06 -32.41
N GLY A 15 -11.99 -40.95 -32.64
CA GLY A 15 -12.80 -39.87 -32.08
C GLY A 15 -12.81 -39.89 -30.55
N LEU A 16 -12.98 -41.06 -29.92
CA LEU A 16 -12.94 -41.22 -28.46
C LEU A 16 -11.56 -40.92 -27.87
N VAL A 17 -10.48 -41.38 -28.51
CA VAL A 17 -9.10 -41.05 -28.10
C VAL A 17 -8.84 -39.58 -28.24
N GLY A 18 -9.28 -38.92 -29.32
CA GLY A 18 -9.18 -37.45 -29.54
C GLY A 18 -9.92 -36.67 -28.45
N LEU A 19 -11.16 -37.07 -28.14
CA LEU A 19 -11.96 -36.47 -27.06
C LEU A 19 -11.29 -36.68 -25.68
N GLY A 20 -10.75 -37.84 -25.42
CA GLY A 20 -10.02 -38.18 -24.20
C GLY A 20 -8.75 -37.32 -24.05
N LEU A 21 -8.02 -37.11 -25.16
CA LEU A 21 -6.84 -36.23 -25.19
C LEU A 21 -7.19 -34.77 -24.93
N VAL A 22 -8.22 -34.25 -25.59
CA VAL A 22 -8.71 -32.89 -25.37
C VAL A 22 -9.15 -32.70 -23.92
N TRP A 23 -9.89 -33.66 -23.38
CA TRP A 23 -10.28 -33.66 -21.97
C TRP A 23 -9.10 -33.64 -21.00
N PHE A 24 -8.08 -34.46 -21.28
CA PHE A 24 -6.84 -34.54 -20.49
C PHE A 24 -6.04 -33.24 -20.56
N LEU A 25 -5.84 -32.68 -21.76
CA LEU A 25 -5.14 -31.41 -21.95
C LEU A 25 -5.87 -30.23 -21.30
N ALA A 26 -7.20 -30.21 -21.35
CA ALA A 26 -8.01 -29.21 -20.67
C ALA A 26 -7.84 -29.25 -19.14
N GLY A 27 -7.52 -30.45 -18.58
CA GLY A 27 -7.19 -30.59 -17.16
C GLY A 27 -5.85 -29.98 -16.76
N ARG A 28 -4.97 -29.73 -17.72
CA ARG A 28 -3.67 -29.07 -17.53
C ARG A 28 -3.70 -27.58 -17.86
N ALA A 29 -4.84 -27.04 -18.26
CA ALA A 29 -4.97 -25.59 -18.49
C ALA A 29 -4.66 -24.82 -17.21
N ALA A 30 -3.81 -23.80 -17.34
CA ALA A 30 -3.44 -22.95 -16.20
C ALA A 30 -4.69 -22.28 -15.59
N GLY A 31 -4.73 -22.22 -14.26
CA GLY A 31 -5.75 -21.49 -13.52
C GLY A 31 -5.65 -19.99 -13.74
N PRO A 32 -6.64 -19.23 -13.25
CA PRO A 32 -6.54 -17.78 -13.24
C PRO A 32 -5.36 -17.34 -12.36
N THR A 33 -4.66 -16.27 -12.74
CA THR A 33 -3.57 -15.71 -11.95
C THR A 33 -4.12 -14.62 -11.04
N ILE A 34 -3.85 -14.74 -9.72
CA ILE A 34 -4.32 -13.78 -8.73
C ILE A 34 -3.13 -12.92 -8.29
N THR A 35 -3.23 -11.60 -8.44
CA THR A 35 -2.19 -10.64 -8.03
C THR A 35 -2.77 -9.69 -7.00
N LEU A 36 -2.28 -9.80 -5.75
CA LEU A 36 -2.70 -8.95 -4.64
C LEU A 36 -1.87 -7.66 -4.63
N ALA A 37 -2.53 -6.51 -4.70
CA ALA A 37 -1.90 -5.19 -4.61
C ALA A 37 -1.97 -4.63 -3.17
N SER A 38 -3.10 -4.80 -2.48
CA SER A 38 -3.29 -4.37 -1.09
C SER A 38 -4.25 -5.32 -0.38
N PRO A 39 -4.04 -5.62 0.91
CA PRO A 39 -2.94 -5.20 1.79
C PRO A 39 -1.65 -5.97 1.54
N THR A 40 -0.49 -5.36 1.88
CA THR A 40 0.81 -6.02 1.73
C THR A 40 1.13 -6.96 2.89
N SER A 41 0.93 -6.50 4.12
CA SER A 41 1.32 -7.24 5.34
C SER A 41 0.39 -7.03 6.55
N VAL A 42 -0.30 -5.88 6.64
CA VAL A 42 -1.04 -5.48 7.84
C VAL A 42 -2.47 -5.10 7.49
N ILE A 43 -3.41 -5.47 8.35
CA ILE A 43 -4.82 -5.05 8.29
C ILE A 43 -5.27 -4.50 9.65
N GLY A 44 -6.20 -3.56 9.61
CA GLY A 44 -6.69 -2.88 10.81
C GLY A 44 -8.20 -2.89 10.95
N GLN A 45 -8.73 -1.76 11.40
CA GLN A 45 -10.19 -1.56 11.50
C GLN A 45 -10.82 -1.53 10.10
N LYS A 46 -10.17 -0.82 9.17
CA LYS A 46 -10.62 -0.58 7.81
C LYS A 46 -9.41 -0.41 6.91
N THR A 47 -9.10 -1.42 6.12
CA THR A 47 -7.93 -1.44 5.23
C THR A 47 -8.40 -1.66 3.81
N PRO A 48 -7.88 -0.93 2.81
CA PRO A 48 -8.21 -1.18 1.41
C PRO A 48 -7.79 -2.58 0.98
N LEU A 49 -8.67 -3.28 0.26
CA LEU A 49 -8.39 -4.55 -0.39
C LEU A 49 -8.47 -4.35 -1.89
N THR A 50 -7.36 -4.56 -2.60
CA THR A 50 -7.30 -4.48 -4.05
C THR A 50 -6.47 -5.62 -4.62
N PHE A 51 -7.02 -6.32 -5.61
CA PHE A 51 -6.32 -7.38 -6.32
C PHE A 51 -6.92 -7.57 -7.72
N ASP A 52 -6.12 -8.13 -8.62
CA ASP A 52 -6.51 -8.48 -9.96
C ASP A 52 -6.53 -9.99 -10.14
N VAL A 53 -7.54 -10.49 -10.84
CA VAL A 53 -7.63 -11.89 -11.27
C VAL A 53 -7.55 -11.92 -12.79
N TYR A 54 -6.43 -12.36 -13.31
CA TYR A 54 -6.21 -12.52 -14.74
C TYR A 54 -6.75 -13.86 -15.22
N ALA A 55 -7.62 -13.82 -16.20
CA ALA A 55 -8.14 -15.00 -16.87
C ALA A 55 -8.33 -14.69 -18.36
N PRO A 56 -8.02 -15.61 -19.27
CA PRO A 56 -8.32 -15.44 -20.68
C PRO A 56 -9.79 -15.02 -20.86
N ASP A 57 -10.03 -14.00 -21.67
CA ASP A 57 -11.35 -13.43 -21.94
C ASP A 57 -12.10 -12.90 -20.70
N GLY A 58 -11.39 -12.63 -19.60
CA GLY A 58 -11.97 -12.21 -18.32
C GLY A 58 -13.00 -13.20 -17.74
N ALA A 59 -13.03 -14.42 -18.23
CA ALA A 59 -14.04 -15.42 -17.92
C ALA A 59 -13.77 -16.07 -16.57
N LEU A 60 -14.44 -15.59 -15.52
CA LEU A 60 -14.50 -16.25 -14.23
C LEU A 60 -15.87 -16.92 -14.05
N SER A 61 -15.87 -18.19 -13.62
CA SER A 61 -17.10 -18.89 -13.22
C SER A 61 -17.40 -18.76 -11.73
N ASP A 62 -16.34 -18.57 -10.90
CA ASP A 62 -16.49 -18.34 -9.48
C ASP A 62 -15.31 -17.52 -8.94
N LEU A 63 -15.60 -16.74 -7.89
CA LEU A 63 -14.63 -16.01 -7.08
C LEU A 63 -15.13 -16.02 -5.65
N SER A 64 -14.30 -16.43 -4.71
CA SER A 64 -14.58 -16.30 -3.29
C SER A 64 -13.42 -15.63 -2.57
N VAL A 65 -13.75 -14.72 -1.67
CA VAL A 65 -12.80 -13.99 -0.83
C VAL A 65 -13.20 -14.17 0.62
N ARG A 66 -12.29 -14.70 1.42
CA ARG A 66 -12.54 -14.91 2.86
C ARG A 66 -11.30 -14.61 3.69
N LEU A 67 -11.52 -14.27 4.93
CA LEU A 67 -10.49 -14.04 5.93
C LEU A 67 -10.58 -15.13 6.99
N GLU A 68 -9.50 -15.87 7.20
CA GLU A 68 -9.42 -16.97 8.15
C GLU A 68 -8.58 -16.55 9.36
N GLN A 69 -9.10 -16.76 10.58
CA GLN A 69 -8.36 -16.54 11.83
C GLN A 69 -8.86 -17.52 12.91
N GLY A 70 -7.92 -18.21 13.56
CA GLY A 70 -8.25 -19.11 14.70
C GLY A 70 -9.27 -20.20 14.37
N GLY A 71 -9.25 -20.73 13.13
CA GLY A 71 -10.21 -21.75 12.68
C GLY A 71 -11.59 -21.22 12.28
N GLN A 72 -11.81 -19.89 12.36
CA GLN A 72 -13.03 -19.25 11.87
C GLN A 72 -12.76 -18.57 10.54
N ALA A 73 -13.74 -18.59 9.63
CA ALA A 73 -13.68 -17.93 8.34
C ALA A 73 -14.80 -16.88 8.24
N ALA A 74 -14.41 -15.64 7.93
CA ALA A 74 -15.34 -14.56 7.60
C ALA A 74 -15.36 -14.38 6.07
N ALA A 75 -16.51 -14.58 5.44
CA ALA A 75 -16.68 -14.31 4.01
C ALA A 75 -16.72 -12.80 3.78
N LEU A 76 -15.91 -12.34 2.81
CA LEU A 76 -15.84 -10.94 2.39
C LEU A 76 -16.68 -10.69 1.14
N GLY A 77 -16.90 -11.71 0.33
CA GLY A 77 -17.73 -11.67 -0.86
C GLY A 77 -17.43 -12.79 -1.84
N THR A 78 -18.35 -12.97 -2.78
CA THR A 78 -18.22 -13.92 -3.90
C THR A 78 -18.55 -13.23 -5.22
N LEU A 79 -18.29 -13.92 -6.34
CA LEU A 79 -18.64 -13.40 -7.66
C LEU A 79 -20.13 -13.10 -7.81
N ALA A 80 -20.98 -13.94 -7.21
CA ALA A 80 -22.44 -13.83 -7.26
C ALA A 80 -23.00 -12.84 -6.23
N ALA A 81 -22.34 -12.74 -5.06
CA ALA A 81 -22.73 -11.86 -3.96
C ALA A 81 -21.49 -11.08 -3.47
N PRO A 82 -21.15 -9.98 -4.16
CA PRO A 82 -19.89 -9.25 -3.88
C PRO A 82 -19.85 -8.56 -2.52
N GLN A 83 -20.97 -8.37 -1.85
CA GLN A 83 -21.07 -7.71 -0.54
C GLN A 83 -20.34 -6.36 -0.50
N ALA A 84 -19.21 -6.29 0.24
CA ALA A 84 -18.37 -5.10 0.35
C ALA A 84 -17.34 -4.95 -0.78
N LEU A 85 -17.33 -5.87 -1.78
CA LEU A 85 -16.39 -5.87 -2.88
C LEU A 85 -16.98 -5.24 -4.14
N LYS A 86 -16.23 -4.37 -4.80
CA LYS A 86 -16.54 -3.82 -6.10
C LYS A 86 -15.76 -4.58 -7.17
N LEU A 87 -16.48 -5.19 -8.11
CA LEU A 87 -15.91 -5.96 -9.22
C LEU A 87 -15.95 -5.12 -10.50
N THR A 88 -14.80 -4.96 -11.14
CA THR A 88 -14.69 -4.29 -12.44
C THR A 88 -14.11 -5.29 -13.43
N ARG A 89 -14.84 -5.59 -14.52
CA ARG A 89 -14.43 -6.52 -15.55
C ARG A 89 -13.75 -5.79 -16.70
N ALA A 90 -12.60 -6.30 -17.13
CA ALA A 90 -11.88 -5.92 -18.35
C ALA A 90 -11.78 -7.14 -19.28
N ALA A 91 -11.18 -6.98 -20.43
CA ALA A 91 -11.12 -8.04 -21.45
C ALA A 91 -10.38 -9.32 -20.99
N ASP A 92 -9.34 -9.17 -20.16
CA ASP A 92 -8.44 -10.24 -19.72
C ASP A 92 -8.39 -10.45 -18.22
N ARG A 93 -9.10 -9.59 -17.43
CA ARG A 93 -9.03 -9.60 -15.97
C ARG A 93 -10.32 -9.12 -15.32
N VAL A 94 -10.44 -9.48 -14.05
CA VAL A 94 -11.41 -8.92 -13.13
C VAL A 94 -10.65 -8.23 -12.00
N SER A 95 -10.78 -6.91 -11.91
CA SER A 95 -10.24 -6.12 -10.80
C SER A 95 -11.23 -6.07 -9.66
N VAL A 96 -10.74 -6.33 -8.46
CA VAL A 96 -11.53 -6.35 -7.23
C VAL A 96 -11.01 -5.26 -6.31
N ALA A 97 -11.91 -4.39 -5.87
CA ALA A 97 -11.65 -3.36 -4.88
C ALA A 97 -12.68 -3.44 -3.75
N GLY A 98 -12.23 -3.24 -2.53
CA GLY A 98 -13.11 -3.26 -1.37
C GLY A 98 -12.36 -2.92 -0.10
N GLU A 99 -12.91 -3.35 1.02
CA GLU A 99 -12.36 -3.12 2.34
C GLU A 99 -12.26 -4.43 3.10
N ILE A 100 -11.21 -4.55 3.92
CA ILE A 100 -10.95 -5.66 4.82
C ILE A 100 -10.58 -5.12 6.19
N GLY A 101 -10.95 -5.83 7.25
CA GLY A 101 -10.63 -5.43 8.61
C GLY A 101 -11.78 -5.72 9.57
N ARG A 102 -11.66 -5.23 10.80
CA ARG A 102 -12.64 -5.53 11.86
C ARG A 102 -14.02 -4.96 11.58
N GLN A 103 -14.14 -3.86 10.85
CA GLN A 103 -15.45 -3.30 10.48
C GLN A 103 -16.22 -4.22 9.53
N VAL A 104 -15.52 -4.97 8.68
CA VAL A 104 -16.14 -5.93 7.74
C VAL A 104 -16.23 -7.33 8.35
N ALA A 105 -15.26 -7.72 9.17
CA ALA A 105 -15.22 -8.98 9.90
C ALA A 105 -15.16 -8.73 11.42
N PRO A 106 -16.27 -8.52 12.12
CA PRO A 106 -16.30 -8.10 13.53
C PRO A 106 -15.63 -9.08 14.51
N GLY A 107 -15.54 -10.37 14.13
CA GLY A 107 -14.85 -11.39 14.92
C GLY A 107 -13.31 -11.31 14.89
N LEU A 108 -12.74 -10.42 14.07
CA LEU A 108 -11.29 -10.30 13.90
C LEU A 108 -10.61 -9.81 15.19
N LYS A 109 -9.53 -10.50 15.58
CA LYS A 109 -8.72 -10.18 16.76
C LYS A 109 -7.30 -9.83 16.33
N THR A 110 -6.58 -9.11 17.19
CA THR A 110 -5.15 -8.86 16.99
C THR A 110 -4.38 -10.18 16.89
N GLY A 111 -3.44 -10.27 15.96
CA GLY A 111 -2.65 -11.47 15.66
C GLY A 111 -2.60 -11.76 14.17
N THR A 112 -2.28 -12.98 13.78
CA THR A 112 -2.20 -13.39 12.38
C THR A 112 -3.56 -13.82 11.86
N ALA A 113 -3.94 -13.36 10.67
CA ALA A 113 -5.09 -13.83 9.91
C ALA A 113 -4.63 -14.15 8.48
N THR A 114 -5.27 -15.09 7.81
CA THR A 114 -4.95 -15.49 6.44
C THR A 114 -6.04 -15.02 5.50
N LEU A 115 -5.70 -14.16 4.55
CA LEU A 115 -6.57 -13.84 3.41
C LEU A 115 -6.51 -14.98 2.41
N VAL A 116 -7.67 -15.52 2.08
CA VAL A 116 -7.82 -16.58 1.08
C VAL A 116 -8.68 -16.07 -0.06
N VAL A 117 -8.08 -16.04 -1.24
CA VAL A 117 -8.79 -15.69 -2.49
C VAL A 117 -8.76 -16.92 -3.37
N GLU A 118 -9.93 -17.38 -3.74
CA GLU A 118 -10.12 -18.54 -4.61
C GLU A 118 -10.86 -18.09 -5.87
N ALA A 119 -10.26 -18.33 -7.02
CA ALA A 119 -10.81 -17.95 -8.32
C ALA A 119 -10.86 -19.16 -9.24
N THR A 120 -11.98 -19.35 -9.92
CA THR A 120 -12.25 -20.45 -10.83
C THR A 120 -12.64 -19.93 -12.20
N ARG A 121 -12.04 -20.48 -13.24
CA ARG A 121 -12.42 -20.18 -14.62
C ARG A 121 -12.91 -21.44 -15.36
N PRO A 122 -13.84 -21.29 -16.32
CA PRO A 122 -14.24 -22.38 -17.18
C PRO A 122 -13.13 -22.65 -18.20
N VAL A 123 -12.97 -23.93 -18.53
CA VAL A 123 -12.12 -24.41 -19.62
C VAL A 123 -12.92 -25.42 -20.45
N LEU A 124 -12.48 -25.71 -21.67
CA LEU A 124 -13.15 -26.63 -22.58
C LEU A 124 -14.65 -26.30 -22.77
N PHE A 125 -14.94 -25.06 -23.21
CA PHE A 125 -16.30 -24.56 -23.43
C PHE A 125 -17.23 -24.70 -22.20
N GLY A 126 -16.66 -24.64 -20.97
CA GLY A 126 -17.41 -24.74 -19.73
C GLY A 126 -17.59 -26.17 -19.19
N LEU A 127 -17.14 -27.20 -19.90
CA LEU A 127 -17.24 -28.59 -19.49
C LEU A 127 -16.28 -28.96 -18.35
N ARG A 128 -15.20 -28.18 -18.16
CA ARG A 128 -14.27 -28.29 -17.01
C ARG A 128 -14.05 -26.94 -16.37
N ARG A 129 -13.54 -26.98 -15.15
CA ARG A 129 -13.17 -25.79 -14.36
C ARG A 129 -11.76 -25.96 -13.82
N THR A 130 -11.02 -24.86 -13.76
CA THR A 130 -9.71 -24.83 -13.12
C THR A 130 -9.70 -23.70 -12.07
N THR A 131 -9.11 -23.99 -10.90
CA THR A 131 -9.14 -23.11 -9.74
C THR A 131 -7.73 -22.75 -9.32
N SER A 132 -7.53 -21.49 -8.97
CA SER A 132 -6.32 -21.00 -8.29
C SER A 132 -6.68 -20.45 -6.93
N ILE A 133 -5.78 -20.68 -5.97
CA ILE A 133 -5.95 -20.21 -4.59
C ILE A 133 -4.74 -19.37 -4.20
N LEU A 134 -4.98 -18.13 -3.80
CA LEU A 134 -4.01 -17.26 -3.14
C LEU A 134 -4.24 -17.32 -1.63
N ARG A 135 -3.19 -17.61 -0.86
CA ARG A 135 -3.16 -17.51 0.59
C ARG A 135 -2.12 -16.49 1.00
N LYS A 136 -2.52 -15.49 1.78
CA LYS A 136 -1.63 -14.43 2.27
C LYS A 136 -1.86 -14.22 3.76
N ASP A 137 -0.80 -14.45 4.54
CA ASP A 137 -0.83 -14.14 5.97
C ASP A 137 -0.67 -12.64 6.18
N LEU A 138 -1.53 -12.10 7.04
CA LEU A 138 -1.64 -10.68 7.35
C LEU A 138 -1.60 -10.50 8.88
N GLN A 139 -0.90 -9.49 9.34
CA GLN A 139 -0.92 -9.09 10.75
C GLN A 139 -2.13 -8.18 11.01
N VAL A 140 -2.97 -8.58 11.95
CA VAL A 140 -4.11 -7.79 12.38
C VAL A 140 -3.68 -6.85 13.49
N ARG A 141 -3.72 -5.53 13.23
CA ARG A 141 -3.40 -4.47 14.18
C ARG A 141 -4.65 -3.62 14.40
N LEU A 142 -5.25 -3.74 15.58
CA LEU A 142 -6.49 -3.04 15.91
C LEU A 142 -6.29 -1.88 16.88
N THR A 143 -5.11 -1.78 17.48
CA THR A 143 -4.72 -0.71 18.39
C THR A 143 -3.80 0.28 17.68
N PRO A 144 -3.99 1.59 17.87
CA PRO A 144 -3.08 2.59 17.35
C PRO A 144 -1.65 2.42 17.87
N PRO A 145 -0.64 2.88 17.13
CA PRO A 145 0.71 2.97 17.65
C PRO A 145 0.78 3.91 18.86
N THR A 146 1.84 3.79 19.64
CA THR A 146 2.09 4.71 20.77
C THR A 146 3.33 5.55 20.50
N LEU A 147 3.31 6.80 20.97
CA LEU A 147 4.37 7.78 20.85
C LEU A 147 4.73 8.34 22.21
N ALA A 148 6.04 8.42 22.54
CA ALA A 148 6.53 9.06 23.73
C ALA A 148 7.69 9.98 23.39
N VAL A 149 7.56 11.28 23.69
CA VAL A 149 8.64 12.26 23.55
C VAL A 149 9.63 12.02 24.68
N LEU A 150 10.91 11.88 24.36
CA LEU A 150 11.98 11.64 25.32
C LEU A 150 12.88 12.86 25.53
N SER A 151 13.07 13.67 24.48
CA SER A 151 13.81 14.92 24.60
C SER A 151 12.95 16.03 25.25
N GLN A 152 13.62 16.96 25.91
CA GLN A 152 12.99 18.06 26.65
C GLN A 152 13.61 19.39 26.23
N PHE A 153 12.94 20.49 26.60
CA PHE A 153 13.45 21.86 26.41
C PHE A 153 13.65 22.25 24.93
N HIS A 154 12.62 22.07 24.12
CA HIS A 154 12.66 22.50 22.71
C HIS A 154 12.45 24.00 22.59
N PHE A 155 13.56 24.75 22.52
CA PHE A 155 13.56 26.19 22.31
C PHE A 155 13.92 26.49 20.86
N ILE A 156 12.94 26.90 20.08
CA ILE A 156 13.06 27.04 18.63
C ILE A 156 13.06 28.53 18.28
N ASN A 157 14.04 28.99 17.52
CA ASN A 157 13.96 30.30 16.89
C ASN A 157 13.14 30.22 15.59
N GLN A 158 12.23 31.17 15.37
CA GLN A 158 11.53 31.26 14.10
C GLN A 158 12.53 31.37 12.93
N GLY A 159 12.42 30.50 11.93
CA GLY A 159 13.40 30.36 10.84
C GLY A 159 14.59 29.46 11.20
N GLY A 160 14.58 28.80 12.34
CA GLY A 160 15.59 27.83 12.77
C GLY A 160 15.17 26.38 12.58
N ALA A 161 15.94 25.48 13.13
CA ALA A 161 15.67 24.03 13.13
C ALA A 161 15.85 23.46 14.53
N GLU A 162 15.23 22.32 14.79
CA GLU A 162 15.29 21.64 16.09
C GLU A 162 15.32 20.11 15.87
N VAL A 163 15.68 19.39 16.93
CA VAL A 163 15.75 17.95 17.00
C VAL A 163 14.80 17.45 18.09
N VAL A 164 14.06 16.42 17.79
CA VAL A 164 13.29 15.68 18.79
C VAL A 164 13.70 14.22 18.81
N VAL A 165 13.88 13.68 20.02
CA VAL A 165 14.11 12.25 20.27
C VAL A 165 12.85 11.68 20.89
N TYR A 166 12.36 10.59 20.33
CA TYR A 166 11.10 9.98 20.78
C TYR A 166 11.10 8.47 20.56
N GLN A 167 10.21 7.79 21.26
CA GLN A 167 9.95 6.36 21.10
C GLN A 167 8.64 6.16 20.37
N VAL A 168 8.65 5.28 19.36
CA VAL A 168 7.44 4.76 18.71
C VAL A 168 7.31 3.26 18.93
N ASN A 169 6.10 2.79 19.15
CA ASN A 169 5.81 1.38 19.30
C ASN A 169 4.49 1.04 18.56
N PRO A 170 4.48 0.02 17.66
CA PRO A 170 5.59 -0.85 17.26
C PRO A 170 6.71 -0.10 16.51
N ALA A 171 7.93 -0.68 16.56
CA ALA A 171 9.14 -0.05 16.02
C ALA A 171 9.17 0.07 14.48
N ASP A 172 8.37 -0.71 13.79
CA ASP A 172 8.25 -0.76 12.32
C ASP A 172 7.33 0.34 11.75
N VAL A 173 6.65 1.10 12.61
CA VAL A 173 5.67 2.10 12.20
C VAL A 173 6.36 3.38 11.71
N PRO A 174 6.03 3.89 10.51
CA PRO A 174 6.41 5.21 10.06
C PRO A 174 5.92 6.30 11.01
N SER A 175 6.84 7.21 11.36
CA SER A 175 6.56 8.26 12.33
C SER A 175 7.47 9.47 12.09
N GLY A 176 7.12 10.60 12.70
CA GLY A 176 7.90 11.83 12.55
C GLY A 176 7.33 13.00 13.32
N VAL A 177 7.82 14.19 12.99
CA VAL A 177 7.36 15.48 13.53
C VAL A 177 6.45 16.14 12.52
N ARG A 178 5.42 16.82 13.01
CA ARG A 178 4.54 17.69 12.24
C ARG A 178 4.58 19.09 12.81
N VAL A 179 4.85 20.06 11.94
CA VAL A 179 4.79 21.48 12.22
C VAL A 179 3.74 22.12 11.28
N GLY A 180 2.61 22.50 11.81
CA GLY A 180 1.47 22.92 10.98
C GLY A 180 1.04 21.81 10.01
N GLU A 181 1.14 22.06 8.71
CA GLU A 181 0.81 21.08 7.66
C GLU A 181 2.01 20.27 7.15
N ARG A 182 3.23 20.59 7.60
CA ARG A 182 4.45 19.94 7.13
C ARG A 182 4.84 18.79 8.01
N GLU A 183 5.13 17.63 7.39
CA GLU A 183 5.59 16.43 8.07
C GLU A 183 7.08 16.18 7.77
N PHE A 184 7.84 15.84 8.81
CA PHE A 184 9.27 15.54 8.75
C PHE A 184 9.48 14.14 9.31
N PRO A 185 10.13 13.23 8.54
CA PRO A 185 10.29 11.85 8.95
C PRO A 185 11.25 11.71 10.14
N GLY A 186 10.92 10.78 11.03
CA GLY A 186 11.83 10.32 12.08
C GLY A 186 12.68 9.16 11.59
N LEU A 187 13.97 9.26 11.83
CA LEU A 187 14.94 8.25 11.45
C LEU A 187 15.30 7.35 12.65
N PRO A 188 15.69 6.08 12.42
CA PRO A 188 16.17 5.23 13.48
C PRO A 188 17.37 5.86 14.19
N ALA A 189 17.37 5.86 15.52
CA ALA A 189 18.45 6.47 16.31
C ALA A 189 19.80 5.78 16.12
N SER A 190 19.82 4.53 15.70
CA SER A 190 21.03 3.81 15.30
C SER A 190 21.76 4.48 14.15
N GLY A 191 21.04 5.09 13.21
CA GLY A 191 21.59 5.88 12.10
C GLY A 191 22.14 7.25 12.53
N ALA A 192 21.75 7.75 13.72
CA ALA A 192 22.27 8.98 14.30
C ALA A 192 23.52 8.74 15.19
N GLY A 193 24.15 7.58 15.11
CA GLY A 193 25.36 7.25 15.84
C GLY A 193 25.13 6.87 17.29
N ILE A 194 23.89 6.56 17.70
CA ILE A 194 23.58 6.06 19.04
C ILE A 194 23.74 4.53 19.05
N PRO A 195 24.82 4.00 19.62
CA PRO A 195 25.04 2.57 19.65
C PRO A 195 24.00 1.87 20.52
N ASN A 196 23.57 0.67 20.12
CA ASN A 196 22.60 -0.14 20.85
C ASN A 196 21.24 0.58 21.11
N ALA A 197 20.86 1.51 20.22
CA ALA A 197 19.58 2.20 20.34
C ALA A 197 18.42 1.19 20.39
N PRO A 198 17.48 1.32 21.35
CA PRO A 198 16.31 0.44 21.41
C PRO A 198 15.52 0.47 20.10
N PRO A 199 14.92 -0.66 19.71
CA PRO A 199 13.97 -0.65 18.58
C PRO A 199 12.88 0.39 18.81
N GLY A 200 12.59 1.19 17.77
CA GLY A 200 11.58 2.26 17.84
C GLY A 200 12.07 3.58 18.44
N LEU A 201 13.31 3.67 18.94
CA LEU A 201 13.92 4.96 19.24
C LEU A 201 14.19 5.72 17.94
N ARG A 202 13.64 6.94 17.83
CA ARG A 202 13.68 7.78 16.64
C ARG A 202 14.26 9.15 16.95
N VAL A 203 14.92 9.71 15.96
CA VAL A 203 15.42 11.09 15.96
C VAL A 203 14.82 11.79 14.74
N ALA A 204 14.17 12.93 14.94
CA ALA A 204 13.65 13.74 13.86
C ALA A 204 14.25 15.14 13.89
N PHE A 205 14.75 15.58 12.75
CA PHE A 205 15.15 16.97 12.48
C PHE A 205 13.99 17.67 11.79
N PHE A 206 13.64 18.85 12.24
CA PHE A 206 12.59 19.61 11.60
C PHE A 206 12.91 21.11 11.61
N PRO A 207 12.69 21.83 10.51
CA PRO A 207 12.76 23.26 10.46
C PRO A 207 11.45 23.90 10.96
N PHE A 208 11.56 25.01 11.66
CA PHE A 208 10.45 25.92 11.91
C PHE A 208 10.61 27.11 11.00
N VAL A 209 9.90 27.11 9.86
CA VAL A 209 10.15 28.05 8.78
C VAL A 209 9.81 29.49 9.17
N PHE A 210 10.46 30.47 8.52
CA PHE A 210 10.38 31.86 8.85
C PHE A 210 8.98 32.48 8.74
N ASN A 211 8.14 31.94 7.86
CA ASN A 211 6.76 32.40 7.62
C ASN A 211 5.71 31.61 8.40
N GLU A 212 6.13 30.67 9.24
CA GLU A 212 5.23 29.92 10.12
C GLU A 212 4.90 30.77 11.35
N SER A 213 3.65 30.72 11.82
CA SER A 213 3.27 31.41 13.06
C SER A 213 3.98 30.81 14.27
N PRO A 214 4.55 31.63 15.18
CA PRO A 214 5.14 31.09 16.43
C PRO A 214 4.16 30.28 17.28
N ALA A 215 2.86 30.45 17.08
CA ALA A 215 1.81 29.69 17.77
C ALA A 215 1.49 28.34 17.11
N THR A 216 2.13 28.02 15.96
CA THR A 216 1.90 26.75 15.27
C THR A 216 2.35 25.59 16.14
N PRO A 217 1.49 24.59 16.39
CA PRO A 217 1.82 23.46 17.23
C PRO A 217 2.86 22.55 16.56
N VAL A 218 3.77 22.04 17.39
CA VAL A 218 4.69 20.97 17.04
C VAL A 218 4.17 19.69 17.65
N SER A 219 4.03 18.65 16.85
CA SER A 219 3.52 17.35 17.31
C SER A 219 4.25 16.18 16.64
N LEU A 220 4.31 15.05 17.31
CA LEU A 220 4.66 13.79 16.69
C LEU A 220 3.46 13.19 15.99
N TRP A 221 3.72 12.46 14.94
CA TRP A 221 2.74 11.61 14.25
C TRP A 221 3.30 10.21 14.06
N ALA A 222 2.44 9.21 14.08
CA ALA A 222 2.73 7.84 13.67
C ALA A 222 1.52 7.29 12.92
N ARG A 223 1.77 6.53 11.85
CA ARG A 223 0.71 5.92 11.03
C ARG A 223 1.17 4.56 10.57
N ASP A 224 0.45 3.49 10.94
CA ASP A 224 0.75 2.15 10.46
C ASP A 224 0.07 1.85 9.11
N GLU A 225 0.48 0.74 8.48
CA GLU A 225 -0.12 0.28 7.21
C GLU A 225 -1.60 -0.11 7.36
N ALA A 226 -2.05 -0.38 8.58
CA ALA A 226 -3.45 -0.67 8.89
C ALA A 226 -4.34 0.58 8.88
N GLY A 227 -3.74 1.79 8.77
CA GLY A 227 -4.43 3.07 8.84
C GLY A 227 -4.63 3.59 10.27
N ASN A 228 -4.15 2.89 11.30
CA ASN A 228 -4.17 3.40 12.65
C ASN A 228 -3.19 4.56 12.79
N GLN A 229 -3.60 5.62 13.50
CA GLN A 229 -2.81 6.82 13.69
C GLN A 229 -2.67 7.17 15.18
N ALA A 230 -1.52 7.73 15.52
CA ALA A 230 -1.27 8.34 16.82
C ALA A 230 -0.68 9.73 16.65
N ARG A 231 -0.92 10.59 17.64
CA ARG A 231 -0.31 11.92 17.77
C ARG A 231 0.10 12.15 19.21
N ALA A 232 1.22 12.87 19.40
CA ALA A 232 1.67 13.33 20.70
C ALA A 232 2.18 14.77 20.57
N SER A 233 1.85 15.62 21.51
CA SER A 233 2.34 17.00 21.52
C SER A 233 3.81 17.03 21.90
N VAL A 234 4.57 17.90 21.23
CA VAL A 234 5.95 18.22 21.63
C VAL A 234 5.89 19.56 22.38
N ASP A 235 6.35 19.53 23.64
CA ASP A 235 6.48 20.77 24.41
C ASP A 235 7.60 21.62 23.83
N SER A 236 7.21 22.70 23.16
CA SER A 236 8.13 23.57 22.41
C SER A 236 7.79 25.04 22.62
N LYS A 237 8.83 25.85 22.77
CA LYS A 237 8.72 27.30 22.85
C LYS A 237 9.39 27.93 21.63
N VAL A 238 8.58 28.58 20.79
CA VAL A 238 9.08 29.27 19.61
C VAL A 238 9.33 30.74 19.96
N THR A 239 10.55 31.21 19.75
CA THR A 239 10.93 32.62 19.86
C THR A 239 10.71 33.31 18.53
N PRO A 240 9.79 34.31 18.46
CA PRO A 240 9.55 35.03 17.23
C PRO A 240 10.78 35.83 16.81
N LYS A 241 10.99 36.00 15.50
CA LYS A 241 12.09 36.74 14.93
C LYS A 241 11.57 37.73 13.89
N GLN A 242 12.07 38.96 13.95
CA GLN A 242 11.81 39.93 12.90
C GLN A 242 12.75 39.68 11.72
N PHE A 243 12.16 39.39 10.55
CA PHE A 243 12.89 39.19 9.30
C PHE A 243 12.91 40.53 8.52
N ARG A 244 14.10 40.95 8.10
CA ARG A 244 14.26 42.09 7.25
C ARG A 244 13.62 41.80 5.88
N LYS A 245 12.78 42.73 5.41
CA LYS A 245 12.27 42.72 4.04
C LYS A 245 13.02 43.81 3.27
N SER A 246 13.59 43.46 2.14
CA SER A 246 14.21 44.40 1.22
C SER A 246 13.73 44.16 -0.20
N THR A 247 13.53 45.23 -0.94
CA THR A 247 13.24 45.16 -2.37
C THR A 247 14.51 45.49 -3.12
N ILE A 248 14.96 44.61 -3.98
CA ILE A 248 16.12 44.84 -4.84
C ILE A 248 15.56 45.14 -6.23
N PRO A 249 15.67 46.35 -6.76
CA PRO A 249 15.29 46.62 -8.14
C PRO A 249 16.31 45.93 -9.07
N LEU A 250 15.78 45.15 -10.01
CA LEU A 250 16.59 44.53 -11.07
C LEU A 250 16.33 45.30 -12.34
N ASP A 251 17.35 46.04 -12.82
CA ASP A 251 17.30 46.73 -14.10
C ASP A 251 17.79 45.83 -15.24
N ASP A 252 17.51 46.24 -16.48
CA ASP A 252 17.90 45.47 -17.66
C ASP A 252 19.42 45.32 -17.79
N ALA A 253 20.19 46.29 -17.33
CA ALA A 253 21.65 46.24 -17.35
C ALA A 253 22.18 45.14 -16.42
N PHE A 254 21.58 45.00 -15.22
CA PHE A 254 21.89 43.93 -14.28
C PHE A 254 21.52 42.57 -14.87
N LEU A 255 20.33 42.42 -15.46
CA LEU A 255 19.87 41.19 -16.05
C LEU A 255 20.76 40.75 -17.21
N GLN A 256 21.13 41.65 -18.12
CA GLN A 256 22.04 41.35 -19.24
C GLN A 256 23.44 40.93 -18.79
N LYS A 257 23.89 41.41 -17.64
CA LYS A 257 25.20 41.06 -17.09
C LYS A 257 25.18 39.69 -16.37
N VAL A 258 24.12 39.40 -15.62
CA VAL A 258 24.09 38.26 -14.68
C VAL A 258 23.48 37.01 -15.29
N VAL A 259 22.37 37.15 -16.06
CA VAL A 259 21.63 36.03 -16.62
C VAL A 259 22.49 35.15 -17.55
N PRO A 260 23.27 35.72 -18.49
CA PRO A 260 24.12 34.87 -19.36
C PRO A 260 25.11 34.02 -18.60
N SER A 261 25.71 34.59 -17.52
CA SER A 261 26.64 33.82 -16.67
C SER A 261 25.96 32.69 -15.92
N ILE A 262 24.74 32.89 -15.43
CA ILE A 262 23.94 31.85 -14.77
C ILE A 262 23.61 30.71 -15.75
N LEU A 263 23.11 31.06 -16.94
CA LEU A 263 22.75 30.07 -17.97
C LEU A 263 23.97 29.28 -18.45
N GLN A 264 25.13 29.93 -18.59
CA GLN A 264 26.37 29.27 -18.98
C GLN A 264 26.85 28.25 -17.94
N ASN A 265 26.66 28.55 -16.65
CA ASN A 265 27.08 27.69 -15.54
C ASN A 265 26.01 26.67 -15.10
N THR A 266 24.82 26.72 -15.69
CA THR A 266 23.67 25.86 -15.34
C THR A 266 23.01 25.34 -16.62
N PRO A 267 23.67 24.45 -17.38
CA PRO A 267 23.19 23.97 -18.69
C PRO A 267 21.83 23.21 -18.60
N ASP A 268 21.49 22.70 -17.43
CA ASP A 268 20.22 22.00 -17.21
C ASP A 268 19.02 22.93 -16.93
N LEU A 269 19.27 24.24 -16.77
CA LEU A 269 18.23 25.22 -16.53
C LEU A 269 17.45 25.48 -17.84
N LYS A 270 16.23 24.96 -17.92
CA LYS A 270 15.32 25.27 -19.03
C LYS A 270 14.60 26.59 -18.73
N VAL A 271 14.89 27.61 -19.52
CA VAL A 271 14.09 28.84 -19.52
C VAL A 271 12.85 28.57 -20.38
N THR A 272 11.68 28.59 -19.76
CA THR A 272 10.39 28.59 -20.48
C THR A 272 9.95 30.03 -20.65
N ASP A 273 9.67 30.43 -21.88
CA ASP A 273 9.08 31.73 -22.23
C ASP A 273 7.72 31.92 -21.57
#